data_5e276de75f02e9c63e01324a54159b1e
#
_entry.id   5e276de75f02e9c63e01324a54159b1e
#
_cell.length_a   1.000
_cell.length_b   1.000
_cell.length_c   1.000
_cell.angle_alpha   90.00
_cell.angle_beta   90.00
_cell.angle_gamma   90.00
#
_symmetry.space_group_name_H-M   'P 1'
#
loop_
_entity.id
_entity.type
_entity.pdbx_description
1 polymer ?
#
loop_
_entity_poly.entity_id
_entity_poly.type
_entity_poly.pdbx_seq_one_letter_code
_entity_poly.pdbx_strand_id
1 'polypeptide(L)'
;MKKLFVSDLDGTLLKIGNEYSAGVSEENKNIIQKYIANGNLFAIASARGHKYLPVISEMLGFTPDYIGGNGTELIIEGKSEIFYLDFGFYSLLKQAVVKDSLSATVILHTEKASYCEDRDAYPFGFENP
;
A
#
# COMPACT_ATOMS: atom_id res chain seq x y z
N MET A 1 10.31 -27.59 1.32
CA MET A 1 8.99 -26.93 1.26
C MET A 1 9.20 -25.44 1.15
N LYS A 2 8.68 -24.78 0.11
CA LYS A 2 8.76 -23.32 -0.01
C LYS A 2 7.90 -22.66 1.08
N LYS A 3 8.42 -21.60 1.69
CA LYS A 3 7.69 -20.78 2.67
C LYS A 3 7.42 -19.41 2.09
N LEU A 4 6.27 -18.83 2.38
CA LEU A 4 5.93 -17.44 2.08
C LEU A 4 6.10 -16.61 3.35
N PHE A 5 6.83 -15.51 3.24
CA PHE A 5 6.89 -14.45 4.24
C PHE A 5 6.24 -13.19 3.68
N VAL A 6 5.23 -12.69 4.37
CA VAL A 6 4.53 -11.45 4.02
C VAL A 6 4.86 -10.42 5.09
N SER A 7 5.35 -9.26 4.69
CA SER A 7 5.66 -8.15 5.59
C SER A 7 4.73 -6.98 5.34
N ASP A 8 4.26 -6.36 6.41
CA ASP A 8 3.75 -4.99 6.33
C ASP A 8 4.91 -4.03 6.03
N LEU A 9 4.57 -2.84 5.55
CA LEU A 9 5.53 -1.85 5.10
C LEU A 9 5.79 -0.77 6.15
N ASP A 10 4.76 0.01 6.48
CA ASP A 10 4.91 1.22 7.28
C ASP A 10 4.97 0.89 8.78
N GLY A 11 6.09 1.24 9.42
CA GLY A 11 6.31 0.89 10.82
C GLY A 11 6.77 -0.54 11.08
N THR A 12 6.90 -1.35 10.04
CA THR A 12 7.39 -2.73 10.09
C THR A 12 8.68 -2.87 9.30
N LEU A 13 8.61 -2.85 7.98
CA LEU A 13 9.79 -2.94 7.11
C LEU A 13 10.47 -1.56 6.97
N LEU A 14 9.67 -0.50 6.87
CA LEU A 14 10.12 0.89 6.91
C LEU A 14 10.06 1.40 8.35
N LYS A 15 11.16 1.93 8.86
CA LYS A 15 11.16 2.59 10.17
C LYS A 15 10.33 3.86 10.10
N ILE A 16 9.44 4.06 11.08
CA ILE A 16 8.77 5.33 11.30
C ILE A 16 9.84 6.28 11.86
N GLY A 17 10.29 7.23 11.06
CA GLY A 17 11.13 8.36 11.44
C GLY A 17 10.40 9.64 11.08
N ASN A 18 10.90 10.80 11.57
CA ASN A 18 10.36 12.12 11.21
C ASN A 18 10.48 12.46 9.71
N GLU A 19 11.07 11.58 8.94
CA GLU A 19 11.16 11.66 7.48
C GLU A 19 10.67 10.33 6.90
N TYR A 20 9.71 10.39 6.00
CA TYR A 20 9.21 9.27 5.18
C TYR A 20 10.30 8.61 4.30
N SER A 21 11.54 9.06 4.42
CA SER A 21 12.73 8.62 3.70
C SER A 21 13.59 7.57 4.42
N ALA A 22 13.20 7.13 5.61
CA ALA A 22 13.92 6.04 6.27
C ALA A 22 13.64 4.72 5.52
N GLY A 23 14.48 4.41 4.54
CA GLY A 23 14.36 3.21 3.71
C GLY A 23 14.46 1.91 4.50
N VAL A 24 14.44 0.81 3.79
CA VAL A 24 14.69 -0.53 4.36
C VAL A 24 16.15 -0.60 4.81
N SER A 25 16.41 -1.05 6.05
CA SER A 25 17.77 -1.21 6.54
C SER A 25 18.55 -2.23 5.71
N GLU A 26 19.86 -2.03 5.57
CA GLU A 26 20.71 -2.97 4.84
C GLU A 26 20.68 -4.38 5.46
N GLU A 27 20.51 -4.47 6.77
CA GLU A 27 20.36 -5.75 7.47
C GLU A 27 19.09 -6.48 7.00
N ASN A 28 17.93 -5.78 6.98
CA ASN A 28 16.66 -6.34 6.50
C ASN A 28 16.73 -6.75 5.03
N LYS A 29 17.34 -5.92 4.17
CA LYS A 29 17.56 -6.27 2.75
C LYS A 29 18.34 -7.58 2.61
N ASN A 30 19.46 -7.68 3.31
CA ASN A 30 20.33 -8.85 3.25
C ASN A 30 19.61 -10.12 3.74
N ILE A 31 18.80 -10.02 4.80
CA ILE A 31 18.00 -11.13 5.33
C ILE A 31 16.95 -11.57 4.31
N ILE A 32 16.21 -10.62 3.73
CA ILE A 32 15.17 -10.92 2.73
C ILE A 32 15.78 -11.55 1.49
N GLN A 33 16.88 -10.99 0.98
CA GLN A 33 17.56 -11.55 -0.19
C GLN A 33 18.07 -12.97 0.06
N LYS A 34 18.64 -13.25 1.22
CA LYS A 34 19.04 -14.61 1.62
C LYS A 34 17.83 -15.55 1.72
N TYR A 35 16.71 -15.05 2.26
CA TYR A 35 15.47 -15.83 2.37
C TYR A 35 14.96 -16.26 0.99
N ILE A 36 14.94 -15.32 0.03
CA ILE A 36 14.55 -15.59 -1.37
C ILE A 36 15.55 -16.54 -2.04
N ALA A 37 16.85 -16.30 -1.87
CA ALA A 37 17.91 -17.15 -2.45
C ALA A 37 17.83 -18.62 -1.99
N ASN A 38 17.25 -18.86 -0.82
CA ASN A 38 16.95 -20.20 -0.30
C ASN A 38 15.67 -20.82 -0.89
N GLY A 39 15.11 -20.22 -1.95
CA GLY A 39 13.93 -20.71 -2.68
C GLY A 39 12.59 -20.41 -2.01
N ASN A 40 12.56 -19.51 -1.03
CA ASN A 40 11.33 -19.06 -0.41
C ASN A 40 10.71 -17.87 -1.16
N LEU A 41 9.48 -17.50 -0.79
CA LEU A 41 8.72 -16.40 -1.39
C LEU A 41 8.63 -15.24 -0.39
N PHE A 42 8.71 -14.02 -0.91
CA PHE A 42 8.55 -12.80 -0.14
C PHE A 42 7.54 -11.88 -0.82
N ALA A 43 6.61 -11.37 -0.03
CA ALA A 43 5.62 -10.38 -0.48
C ALA A 43 5.49 -9.25 0.54
N ILE A 44 5.00 -8.11 0.08
CA ILE A 44 4.63 -6.97 0.92
C ILE A 44 3.11 -6.84 0.92
N ALA A 45 2.52 -6.57 2.08
CA ALA A 45 1.13 -6.19 2.23
C ALA A 45 1.05 -4.80 2.86
N SER A 46 0.39 -3.85 2.16
CA SER A 46 0.36 -2.45 2.58
C SER A 46 -0.97 -1.77 2.22
N ALA A 47 -1.32 -0.73 2.98
CA ALA A 47 -2.38 0.20 2.60
C ALA A 47 -2.01 1.05 1.38
N ARG A 48 -0.71 1.20 1.09
CA ARG A 48 -0.25 1.94 -0.09
C ARG A 48 -0.61 1.20 -1.37
N GLY A 49 -1.08 1.92 -2.39
CA GLY A 49 -1.36 1.36 -3.71
C GLY A 49 -0.09 1.04 -4.51
N HIS A 50 -0.26 0.37 -5.64
CA HIS A 50 0.82 -0.09 -6.52
C HIS A 50 1.78 1.02 -7.01
N LYS A 51 1.35 2.28 -7.00
CA LYS A 51 2.20 3.43 -7.37
C LYS A 51 3.47 3.53 -6.51
N TYR A 52 3.46 2.96 -5.31
CA TYR A 52 4.63 2.92 -4.43
C TYR A 52 5.58 1.75 -4.73
N LEU A 53 5.16 0.75 -5.50
CA LEU A 53 5.97 -0.42 -5.78
C LEU A 53 7.33 -0.10 -6.44
N PRO A 54 7.46 0.85 -7.38
CA PRO A 54 8.76 1.23 -7.91
C PRO A 54 9.74 1.75 -6.84
N VAL A 55 9.26 2.60 -5.94
CA VAL A 55 10.07 3.17 -4.85
C VAL A 55 10.53 2.06 -3.89
N ILE A 56 9.60 1.15 -3.54
CA ILE A 56 9.91 0.00 -2.67
C ILE A 56 10.91 -0.93 -3.35
N SER A 57 10.76 -1.17 -4.65
CA SER A 57 11.68 -2.01 -5.45
C SER A 57 13.09 -1.43 -5.46
N GLU A 58 13.23 -0.13 -5.60
CA GLU A 58 14.51 0.57 -5.51
C GLU A 58 15.14 0.39 -4.12
N MET A 59 14.36 0.58 -3.06
CA MET A 59 14.82 0.41 -1.69
C MET A 59 15.29 -1.00 -1.39
N LEU A 60 14.63 -2.02 -1.93
CA LEU A 60 14.96 -3.44 -1.71
C LEU A 60 16.06 -3.96 -2.65
N GLY A 61 16.24 -3.32 -3.82
CA GLY A 61 17.09 -3.79 -4.90
C GLY A 61 16.50 -4.93 -5.73
N PHE A 62 15.21 -5.21 -5.57
CA PHE A 62 14.42 -6.16 -6.37
C PHE A 62 12.93 -5.82 -6.26
N THR A 63 12.12 -6.30 -7.20
CA THR A 63 10.66 -6.10 -7.18
C THR A 63 10.00 -7.26 -6.41
N PRO A 64 9.41 -7.00 -5.22
CA PRO A 64 8.68 -8.02 -4.46
C PRO A 64 7.29 -8.26 -5.06
N ASP A 65 6.67 -9.40 -4.73
CA ASP A 65 5.24 -9.54 -4.83
C ASP A 65 4.55 -8.53 -3.90
N TYR A 66 3.41 -7.98 -4.31
CA TYR A 66 2.81 -6.84 -3.63
C TYR A 66 1.30 -7.00 -3.48
N ILE A 67 0.82 -6.81 -2.27
CA ILE A 67 -0.59 -6.73 -1.91
C ILE A 67 -0.85 -5.30 -1.45
N GLY A 68 -1.36 -4.48 -2.37
CA GLY A 68 -1.57 -3.04 -2.17
C GLY A 68 -3.01 -2.67 -1.83
N GLY A 69 -3.22 -1.39 -1.48
CA GLY A 69 -4.54 -0.83 -1.26
C GLY A 69 -5.39 -1.60 -0.24
N ASN A 70 -4.79 -2.10 0.84
CA ASN A 70 -5.46 -2.97 1.82
C ASN A 70 -6.03 -4.27 1.20
N GLY A 71 -5.37 -4.83 0.19
CA GLY A 71 -5.77 -6.08 -0.46
C GLY A 71 -6.64 -5.90 -1.71
N THR A 72 -6.85 -4.66 -2.17
CA THR A 72 -7.58 -4.40 -3.43
C THR A 72 -6.70 -4.52 -4.66
N GLU A 73 -5.39 -4.62 -4.49
CA GLU A 73 -4.41 -4.73 -5.57
C GLU A 73 -3.47 -5.90 -5.29
N LEU A 74 -3.36 -6.83 -6.24
CA LEU A 74 -2.40 -7.93 -6.19
C LEU A 74 -1.43 -7.79 -7.35
N ILE A 75 -0.13 -7.80 -7.07
CA ILE A 75 0.92 -7.87 -8.08
C ILE A 75 1.79 -9.06 -7.74
N ILE A 76 1.63 -10.13 -8.48
CA ILE A 76 2.30 -11.41 -8.25
C ILE A 76 3.07 -11.78 -9.52
N GLU A 77 4.38 -11.99 -9.39
CA GLU A 77 5.26 -12.29 -10.54
C GLU A 77 5.12 -11.28 -11.69
N GLY A 78 4.92 -10.00 -11.35
CA GLY A 78 4.73 -8.90 -12.30
C GLY A 78 3.35 -8.84 -12.97
N LYS A 79 2.42 -9.72 -12.63
CA LYS A 79 1.03 -9.67 -13.09
C LYS A 79 0.18 -8.92 -12.09
N SER A 80 -0.59 -7.94 -12.57
CA SER A 80 -1.47 -7.11 -11.74
C SER A 80 -2.91 -7.58 -11.83
N GLU A 81 -3.58 -7.67 -10.70
CA GLU A 81 -5.01 -7.86 -10.56
C GLU A 81 -5.56 -6.83 -9.59
N ILE A 82 -6.59 -6.09 -9.99
CA ILE A 82 -7.19 -5.01 -9.18
C ILE A 82 -8.67 -5.32 -8.95
N PHE A 83 -9.08 -5.29 -7.70
CA PHE A 83 -10.46 -5.52 -7.27
C PHE A 83 -11.13 -4.17 -7.01
N TYR A 84 -12.13 -3.86 -7.82
CA TYR A 84 -12.88 -2.61 -7.71
C TYR A 84 -14.12 -2.79 -6.85
N LEU A 85 -14.40 -1.76 -6.04
CA LEU A 85 -15.72 -1.62 -5.42
C LEU A 85 -16.69 -1.00 -6.43
N ASP A 86 -17.96 -1.40 -6.35
CA ASP A 86 -19.03 -0.73 -7.09
C ASP A 86 -19.12 0.75 -6.68
N PHE A 87 -19.26 1.64 -7.67
CA PHE A 87 -19.32 3.07 -7.41
C PHE A 87 -20.51 3.47 -6.52
N GLY A 88 -21.60 2.70 -6.55
CA GLY A 88 -22.76 2.89 -5.66
C GLY A 88 -22.39 2.79 -4.18
N PHE A 89 -21.37 2.00 -3.85
CA PHE A 89 -20.90 1.86 -2.47
C PHE A 89 -20.32 3.16 -1.89
N TYR A 90 -19.62 3.96 -2.70
CA TYR A 90 -19.15 5.28 -2.29
C TYR A 90 -20.30 6.22 -1.88
N SER A 91 -21.37 6.23 -2.66
CA SER A 91 -22.57 7.04 -2.37
C SER A 91 -23.25 6.60 -1.08
N LEU A 92 -23.32 5.29 -0.82
CA LEU A 92 -23.87 4.74 0.42
C LEU A 92 -23.02 5.12 1.65
N LEU A 93 -21.70 5.06 1.54
CA LEU A 93 -20.79 5.48 2.62
C LEU A 93 -20.97 6.97 2.94
N LYS A 94 -21.02 7.82 1.93
CA LYS A 94 -21.26 9.26 2.14
C LYS A 94 -22.59 9.53 2.84
N GLN A 95 -23.66 8.86 2.42
CA GLN A 95 -24.96 8.99 3.07
C GLN A 95 -24.92 8.54 4.53
N ALA A 96 -24.20 7.45 4.86
CA ALA A 96 -24.05 6.97 6.23
C ALA A 96 -23.29 7.99 7.10
N VAL A 97 -22.18 8.55 6.60
CA VAL A 97 -21.41 9.58 7.32
C VAL A 97 -22.28 10.78 7.66
N VAL A 98 -23.06 11.28 6.70
CA VAL A 98 -23.97 12.42 6.92
C VAL A 98 -25.12 12.07 7.85
N LYS A 99 -25.77 10.92 7.63
CA LYS A 99 -26.95 10.49 8.42
C LYS A 99 -26.61 10.30 9.89
N ASP A 100 -25.47 9.70 10.17
CA ASP A 100 -25.05 9.35 11.54
C ASP A 100 -24.21 10.46 12.19
N SER A 101 -24.08 11.63 11.51
CA SER A 101 -23.29 12.79 11.97
C SER A 101 -21.85 12.38 12.38
N LEU A 102 -21.26 11.46 11.64
CA LEU A 102 -19.90 10.99 11.94
C LEU A 102 -18.87 12.06 11.57
N SER A 103 -17.93 12.32 12.46
CA SER A 103 -16.73 13.11 12.16
C SER A 103 -15.73 12.24 11.41
N ALA A 104 -16.02 11.96 10.15
CA ALA A 104 -15.22 11.08 9.30
C ALA A 104 -15.15 11.63 7.88
N THR A 105 -14.01 11.44 7.24
CA THR A 105 -13.77 11.79 5.84
C THR A 105 -13.72 10.55 4.99
N VAL A 106 -14.46 10.53 3.88
CA VAL A 106 -14.43 9.43 2.93
C VAL A 106 -13.42 9.77 1.83
N ILE A 107 -12.45 8.89 1.65
CA ILE A 107 -11.45 9.00 0.59
C ILE A 107 -11.71 7.90 -0.44
N LEU A 108 -11.83 8.29 -1.70
CA LEU A 108 -11.95 7.39 -2.83
C LEU A 108 -10.61 7.27 -3.55
N HIS A 109 -10.05 6.09 -3.55
CA HIS A 109 -8.87 5.77 -4.35
C HIS A 109 -9.28 5.13 -5.68
N THR A 110 -8.73 5.64 -6.78
CA THR A 110 -8.88 5.08 -8.12
C THR A 110 -7.50 4.77 -8.70
N GLU A 111 -7.45 4.09 -9.84
CA GLU A 111 -6.20 3.87 -10.55
C GLU A 111 -5.44 5.16 -10.87
N LYS A 112 -6.15 6.24 -11.12
CA LYS A 112 -5.56 7.50 -11.60
C LYS A 112 -5.32 8.51 -10.49
N ALA A 113 -6.22 8.59 -9.51
CA ALA A 113 -6.20 9.65 -8.50
C ALA A 113 -6.91 9.22 -7.22
N SER A 114 -6.64 9.96 -6.14
CA SER A 114 -7.38 9.88 -4.90
C SER A 114 -8.24 11.12 -4.75
N TYR A 115 -9.49 10.96 -4.40
CA TYR A 115 -10.47 12.03 -4.23
C TYR A 115 -10.87 12.14 -2.78
N CYS A 116 -10.83 13.35 -2.24
CA CYS A 116 -11.26 13.68 -0.91
C CYS A 116 -11.95 15.04 -0.91
N GLU A 117 -13.08 15.19 -0.21
CA GLU A 117 -13.79 16.47 -0.12
C GLU A 117 -13.10 17.43 0.85
N ASP A 118 -12.54 16.90 1.93
CA ASP A 118 -11.81 17.68 2.93
C ASP A 118 -10.31 17.40 2.79
N ARG A 119 -9.60 18.34 2.16
CA ARG A 119 -8.17 18.21 1.91
C ARG A 119 -7.33 18.32 3.19
N ASP A 120 -7.82 19.04 4.18
CA ASP A 120 -7.10 19.25 5.43
C ASP A 120 -7.15 18.01 6.33
N ALA A 121 -8.13 17.14 6.11
CA ALA A 121 -8.28 15.90 6.85
C ALA A 121 -7.28 14.80 6.41
N TYR A 122 -6.55 14.99 5.30
CA TYR A 122 -5.60 14.00 4.79
C TYR A 122 -4.20 14.58 4.65
N PRO A 123 -3.30 14.34 5.62
CA PRO A 123 -1.97 14.97 5.68
C PRO A 123 -0.97 14.47 4.63
N PHE A 124 -1.31 13.44 3.84
CA PHE A 124 -0.36 12.75 2.97
C PHE A 124 -0.35 13.23 1.51
N GLY A 125 -0.75 14.47 1.25
CA GLY A 125 -0.62 15.11 -0.05
C GLY A 125 -1.36 14.38 -1.18
N PHE A 126 -2.31 15.07 -1.80
CA PHE A 126 -2.87 14.62 -3.06
C PHE A 126 -2.03 15.21 -4.19
N GLU A 127 -1.55 14.38 -5.11
CA GLU A 127 -1.26 14.88 -6.44
C GLU A 127 -2.59 15.35 -7.02
N ASN A 128 -2.69 16.65 -7.31
CA ASN A 128 -3.82 17.18 -8.03
C ASN A 128 -3.89 16.51 -9.41
N PRO A 129 -5.09 16.12 -9.86
CA PRO A 129 -5.27 15.70 -11.25
C PRO A 129 -4.99 16.83 -12.22
#